data_cdea4374dfaaf48758eedb2142f13fe3
#
_entry.id   cdea4374dfaaf48758eedb2142f13fe3
#
_cell.length_a   1.000
_cell.length_b   1.000
_cell.length_c   1.000
_cell.angle_alpha   90.00
_cell.angle_beta   90.00
_cell.angle_gamma   90.00
#
_symmetry.space_group_name_H-M   'P 1'
#
loop_
_entity.id
_entity.type
_entity.pdbx_description
1 polymer ?
#
loop_
_entity_poly.entity_id
_entity_poly.type
_entity_poly.pdbx_seq_one_letter_code
_entity_poly.pdbx_strand_id
1 'polypeptide(L)'
;MNIAQTDRPKGQDLTRPPRLSRFFASVPVSVVLYAVIVFAIGYASYTGAQTMGYNWQWYRVPQYLFTLTDDGFQWGEIMIGLTKTVSLSATAFALAVALGLVVALLRLSGLVVGTAVAIGFLELIRNIPLLVLLYLFYYVLGPIFKFDRYTASVLCLAVFHSALISEIFRAGINAVATGQWEAAKSIGMTTGQTYRYIILPQSVRFMLPPMTGELVHLIKSSAIVSVIAVAELTTIGRNIISDTYMSFEIWFTIAAVYMVVTLI
;
A
#
# COMPACT_ATOMS: atom_id res chain seq x y z
N MET A 1 14.64 58.93 -46.05
CA MET A 1 13.75 57.77 -46.31
C MET A 1 13.41 57.19 -44.96
N ASN A 2 12.21 57.54 -44.47
CA ASN A 2 11.76 57.37 -43.08
C ASN A 2 11.05 56.01 -42.96
N ILE A 3 11.66 55.03 -42.26
CA ILE A 3 11.03 53.76 -42.05
C ILE A 3 10.21 53.81 -40.75
N ALA A 4 8.90 53.68 -40.94
CA ALA A 4 7.90 53.70 -39.93
C ALA A 4 8.17 52.73 -38.76
N GLN A 5 8.19 53.22 -37.53
CA GLN A 5 8.08 52.43 -36.31
C GLN A 5 6.66 51.83 -36.24
N THR A 6 6.57 50.55 -36.48
CA THR A 6 5.34 49.80 -36.23
C THR A 6 5.09 49.72 -34.72
N ASP A 7 4.03 50.33 -34.31
CA ASP A 7 3.45 50.30 -32.97
C ASP A 7 3.13 48.80 -32.59
N ARG A 8 3.94 48.21 -31.71
CA ARG A 8 3.62 46.90 -31.14
C ARG A 8 2.55 47.12 -30.09
N PRO A 9 1.40 46.41 -30.15
CA PRO A 9 0.39 46.51 -29.11
C PRO A 9 1.00 46.08 -27.77
N LYS A 10 0.86 46.91 -26.74
CA LYS A 10 1.29 46.66 -25.37
C LYS A 10 0.75 45.26 -24.96
N GLY A 11 1.64 44.31 -24.76
CA GLY A 11 1.32 42.95 -24.35
C GLY A 11 0.42 42.96 -23.12
N GLN A 12 -0.74 42.42 -23.28
CA GLN A 12 -1.59 42.07 -22.14
C GLN A 12 -0.79 41.10 -21.27
N ASP A 13 -0.54 41.53 -20.04
CA ASP A 13 0.15 40.73 -19.01
C ASP A 13 -0.74 39.53 -18.62
N LEU A 14 -0.68 38.46 -19.42
CA LEU A 14 -1.42 37.22 -19.27
C LEU A 14 -1.07 36.43 -18.00
N THR A 15 -0.12 36.95 -17.22
CA THR A 15 0.40 36.26 -16.02
C THR A 15 -0.35 36.59 -14.74
N ARG A 16 -1.28 37.58 -14.77
CA ARG A 16 -2.07 37.94 -13.58
C ARG A 16 -3.40 37.21 -13.57
N PRO A 17 -3.56 36.25 -12.67
CA PRO A 17 -4.85 35.57 -12.53
C PRO A 17 -5.96 36.59 -12.16
N PRO A 18 -7.20 36.41 -12.64
CA PRO A 18 -8.31 37.34 -12.39
C PRO A 18 -8.53 37.54 -10.88
N ARG A 19 -8.99 38.74 -10.48
CA ARG A 19 -9.16 39.13 -9.06
C ARG A 19 -9.98 38.10 -8.25
N LEU A 20 -10.98 37.47 -8.88
CA LEU A 20 -11.76 36.39 -8.28
C LEU A 20 -10.92 35.17 -7.88
N SER A 21 -9.97 34.74 -8.73
CA SER A 21 -9.12 33.59 -8.40
C SER A 21 -8.16 33.89 -7.24
N ARG A 22 -7.74 35.15 -7.08
CA ARG A 22 -6.91 35.58 -5.94
C ARG A 22 -7.69 35.61 -4.63
N PHE A 23 -9.00 35.94 -4.70
CA PHE A 23 -9.88 35.93 -3.52
C PHE A 23 -10.06 34.48 -3.02
N PHE A 24 -10.37 33.53 -3.92
CA PHE A 24 -10.50 32.11 -3.56
C PHE A 24 -9.16 31.44 -3.23
N ALA A 25 -8.04 31.96 -3.69
CA ALA A 25 -6.67 31.47 -3.36
C ALA A 25 -6.13 32.04 -2.04
N SER A 26 -6.86 32.98 -1.38
CA SER A 26 -6.42 33.48 -0.08
C SER A 26 -6.60 32.42 1.01
N VAL A 27 -5.58 32.25 1.85
CA VAL A 27 -5.57 31.24 2.93
C VAL A 27 -6.84 31.28 3.80
N PRO A 28 -7.33 32.46 4.28
CA PRO A 28 -8.53 32.49 5.12
C PRO A 28 -9.78 32.04 4.36
N VAL A 29 -9.96 32.41 3.10
CA VAL A 29 -11.13 31.99 2.30
C VAL A 29 -11.07 30.47 2.03
N SER A 30 -9.90 29.93 1.73
CA SER A 30 -9.71 28.47 1.54
C SER A 30 -10.03 27.68 2.82
N VAL A 31 -9.61 28.19 3.99
CA VAL A 31 -9.92 27.55 5.28
C VAL A 31 -11.42 27.60 5.59
N VAL A 32 -12.07 28.74 5.36
CA VAL A 32 -13.53 28.88 5.54
C VAL A 32 -14.28 27.95 4.59
N LEU A 33 -13.91 27.93 3.30
CA LEU A 33 -14.55 27.05 2.31
C LEU A 33 -14.38 25.57 2.69
N TYR A 34 -13.18 25.16 3.12
CA TYR A 34 -12.92 23.83 3.61
C TYR A 34 -13.81 23.48 4.82
N ALA A 35 -13.88 24.39 5.81
CA ALA A 35 -14.71 24.21 6.99
C ALA A 35 -16.20 24.08 6.64
N VAL A 36 -16.70 24.91 5.69
CA VAL A 36 -18.09 24.84 5.20
C VAL A 36 -18.36 23.51 4.51
N ILE A 37 -17.44 23.03 3.65
CA ILE A 37 -17.60 21.75 2.96
C ILE A 37 -17.61 20.60 3.98
N VAL A 38 -16.67 20.57 4.93
CA VAL A 38 -16.63 19.54 5.98
C VAL A 38 -17.89 19.55 6.83
N PHE A 39 -18.37 20.76 7.21
CA PHE A 39 -19.62 20.91 7.96
C PHE A 39 -20.83 20.43 7.14
N ALA A 40 -20.92 20.81 5.86
CA ALA A 40 -22.02 20.39 4.99
C ALA A 40 -22.05 18.87 4.80
N ILE A 41 -20.88 18.23 4.60
CA ILE A 41 -20.77 16.76 4.52
C ILE A 41 -21.18 16.13 5.87
N GLY A 42 -20.68 16.65 6.99
CA GLY A 42 -21.02 16.16 8.32
C GLY A 42 -22.53 16.27 8.62
N TYR A 43 -23.12 17.42 8.28
CA TYR A 43 -24.57 17.66 8.44
C TYR A 43 -25.41 16.72 7.55
N ALA A 44 -25.02 16.58 6.28
CA ALA A 44 -25.69 15.65 5.36
C ALA A 44 -25.59 14.19 5.81
N SER A 45 -24.42 13.79 6.33
CA SER A 45 -24.20 12.45 6.89
C SER A 45 -25.04 12.23 8.15
N TYR A 46 -25.11 13.23 9.03
CA TYR A 46 -25.92 13.15 10.25
C TYR A 46 -27.42 13.06 9.94
N THR A 47 -27.94 13.92 9.06
CA THR A 47 -29.35 13.88 8.65
C THR A 47 -29.69 12.59 7.91
N GLY A 48 -28.81 12.12 7.03
CA GLY A 48 -28.94 10.80 6.37
C GLY A 48 -29.01 9.66 7.37
N ALA A 49 -28.14 9.65 8.37
CA ALA A 49 -28.12 8.63 9.42
C ALA A 49 -29.41 8.62 10.27
N GLN A 50 -29.99 9.79 10.55
CA GLN A 50 -31.24 9.90 11.29
C GLN A 50 -32.46 9.39 10.48
N THR A 51 -32.46 9.61 9.17
CA THR A 51 -33.58 9.22 8.29
C THR A 51 -33.54 7.73 7.91
N MET A 52 -32.40 7.05 8.08
CA MET A 52 -32.23 5.63 7.72
C MET A 52 -33.02 4.67 8.61
N GLY A 53 -33.51 5.10 9.80
CA GLY A 53 -34.17 4.20 10.74
C GLY A 53 -33.28 3.07 11.28
N TYR A 54 -31.96 3.24 11.17
CA TYR A 54 -30.99 2.24 11.64
C TYR A 54 -30.84 2.28 13.16
N ASN A 55 -30.88 1.12 13.79
CA ASN A 55 -30.71 0.99 15.24
C ASN A 55 -29.23 0.83 15.58
N TRP A 56 -28.57 1.89 16.00
CA TRP A 56 -27.16 1.90 16.35
C TRP A 56 -26.86 1.09 17.60
N GLN A 57 -25.91 0.16 17.52
CA GLN A 57 -25.56 -0.79 18.57
C GLN A 57 -24.07 -0.69 19.00
N TRP A 58 -23.52 0.51 19.04
CA TRP A 58 -22.11 0.74 19.42
C TRP A 58 -21.73 0.12 20.78
N TYR A 59 -22.68 0.00 21.71
CA TYR A 59 -22.47 -0.63 23.02
C TYR A 59 -22.07 -2.11 22.93
N ARG A 60 -22.32 -2.78 21.81
CA ARG A 60 -21.94 -4.17 21.56
C ARG A 60 -20.56 -4.33 20.95
N VAL A 61 -19.96 -3.29 20.39
CA VAL A 61 -18.65 -3.35 19.70
C VAL A 61 -17.52 -3.82 20.61
N PRO A 62 -17.40 -3.38 21.89
CA PRO A 62 -16.30 -3.79 22.76
C PRO A 62 -16.14 -5.30 22.91
N GLN A 63 -17.24 -6.08 22.94
CA GLN A 63 -17.17 -7.55 23.07
C GLN A 63 -16.42 -8.23 21.91
N TYR A 64 -16.40 -7.63 20.71
CA TYR A 64 -15.66 -8.14 19.55
C TYR A 64 -14.19 -7.74 19.57
N LEU A 65 -13.79 -6.79 20.41
CA LEU A 65 -12.40 -6.42 20.64
C LEU A 65 -11.80 -7.22 21.81
N PHE A 66 -12.49 -7.23 22.94
CA PHE A 66 -12.08 -7.99 24.13
C PHE A 66 -13.30 -8.28 25.02
N THR A 67 -13.22 -9.36 25.78
CA THR A 67 -14.20 -9.70 26.82
C THR A 67 -13.49 -9.97 28.13
N LEU A 68 -14.12 -9.54 29.23
CA LEU A 68 -13.72 -9.88 30.59
C LEU A 68 -14.75 -10.92 31.09
N THR A 69 -14.32 -12.17 31.22
CA THR A 69 -15.11 -13.25 31.76
C THR A 69 -14.58 -13.66 33.13
N ASP A 70 -15.31 -14.45 33.87
CA ASP A 70 -14.87 -14.98 35.18
C ASP A 70 -13.57 -15.80 35.06
N ASP A 71 -13.28 -16.33 33.87
CA ASP A 71 -12.04 -17.03 33.53
C ASP A 71 -10.89 -16.10 33.13
N GLY A 72 -11.11 -14.77 33.13
CA GLY A 72 -10.12 -13.76 32.79
C GLY A 72 -10.35 -13.00 31.49
N PHE A 73 -9.29 -12.34 31.02
CA PHE A 73 -9.27 -11.54 29.79
C PHE A 73 -9.20 -12.45 28.55
N GLN A 74 -10.09 -12.22 27.59
CA GLN A 74 -10.10 -12.89 26.29
C GLN A 74 -10.15 -11.89 25.15
N TRP A 75 -9.34 -12.15 24.11
CA TRP A 75 -9.40 -11.38 22.86
C TRP A 75 -10.67 -11.69 22.10
N GLY A 76 -11.38 -10.65 21.67
CA GLY A 76 -12.54 -10.76 20.80
C GLY A 76 -12.18 -11.15 19.37
N GLU A 77 -13.18 -11.51 18.58
CA GLU A 77 -13.02 -12.03 17.22
C GLU A 77 -12.25 -11.07 16.30
N ILE A 78 -12.47 -9.76 16.42
CA ILE A 78 -11.77 -8.73 15.61
C ILE A 78 -10.26 -8.77 15.88
N MET A 79 -9.84 -8.92 17.14
CA MET A 79 -8.43 -8.99 17.51
C MET A 79 -7.78 -10.32 17.06
N ILE A 80 -8.54 -11.40 17.09
CA ILE A 80 -8.10 -12.69 16.53
C ILE A 80 -7.92 -12.54 15.01
N GLY A 81 -8.88 -11.91 14.31
CA GLY A 81 -8.79 -11.59 12.88
C GLY A 81 -7.57 -10.72 12.57
N LEU A 82 -7.30 -9.70 13.39
CA LEU A 82 -6.12 -8.85 13.28
C LEU A 82 -4.81 -9.64 13.36
N THR A 83 -4.71 -10.54 14.35
CA THR A 83 -3.52 -11.39 14.51
C THR A 83 -3.28 -12.25 13.26
N LYS A 84 -4.34 -12.77 12.64
CA LYS A 84 -4.26 -13.52 11.37
C LYS A 84 -3.83 -12.64 10.22
N THR A 85 -4.37 -11.40 10.11
CA THR A 85 -3.95 -10.42 9.10
C THR A 85 -2.47 -10.10 9.23
N VAL A 86 -1.97 -9.83 10.44
CA VAL A 86 -0.56 -9.53 10.69
C VAL A 86 0.33 -10.73 10.36
N SER A 87 -0.04 -11.93 10.80
CA SER A 87 0.70 -13.16 10.51
C SER A 87 0.79 -13.43 8.99
N LEU A 88 -0.34 -13.34 8.29
CA LEU A 88 -0.40 -13.52 6.84
C LEU A 88 0.45 -12.47 6.12
N SER A 89 0.34 -11.21 6.52
CA SER A 89 1.10 -10.11 5.92
C SER A 89 2.60 -10.25 6.19
N ALA A 90 3.00 -10.61 7.39
CA ALA A 90 4.41 -10.80 7.75
C ALA A 90 5.06 -11.94 6.96
N THR A 91 4.37 -13.08 6.84
CA THR A 91 4.87 -14.22 6.06
C THR A 91 4.93 -13.90 4.57
N ALA A 92 3.90 -13.27 4.01
CA ALA A 92 3.89 -12.84 2.62
C ALA A 92 4.99 -11.81 2.33
N PHE A 93 5.20 -10.85 3.24
CA PHE A 93 6.24 -9.82 3.09
C PHE A 93 7.64 -10.42 3.13
N ALA A 94 7.93 -11.33 4.07
CA ALA A 94 9.22 -12.01 4.12
C ALA A 94 9.54 -12.77 2.82
N LEU A 95 8.55 -13.49 2.27
CA LEU A 95 8.69 -14.16 0.98
C LEU A 95 8.81 -13.16 -0.18
N ALA A 96 8.04 -12.07 -0.16
CA ALA A 96 8.11 -11.03 -1.18
C ALA A 96 9.48 -10.34 -1.22
N VAL A 97 10.10 -10.10 -0.05
CA VAL A 97 11.46 -9.56 0.06
C VAL A 97 12.47 -10.53 -0.53
N ALA A 98 12.38 -11.82 -0.19
CA ALA A 98 13.29 -12.85 -0.72
C ALA A 98 13.16 -12.98 -2.24
N LEU A 99 11.94 -13.11 -2.77
CA LEU A 99 11.67 -13.20 -4.21
C LEU A 99 12.07 -11.91 -4.94
N GLY A 100 11.71 -10.74 -4.38
CA GLY A 100 12.04 -9.45 -4.94
C GLY A 100 13.56 -9.21 -5.02
N LEU A 101 14.30 -9.67 -4.02
CA LEU A 101 15.77 -9.63 -4.06
C LEU A 101 16.32 -10.51 -5.20
N VAL A 102 15.82 -11.74 -5.36
CA VAL A 102 16.23 -12.62 -6.46
C VAL A 102 15.96 -11.97 -7.82
N VAL A 103 14.77 -11.43 -8.02
CA VAL A 103 14.40 -10.74 -9.27
C VAL A 103 15.29 -9.51 -9.52
N ALA A 104 15.58 -8.72 -8.49
CA ALA A 104 16.48 -7.57 -8.60
C ALA A 104 17.90 -7.99 -8.96
N LEU A 105 18.44 -9.05 -8.33
CA LEU A 105 19.78 -9.58 -8.63
C LEU A 105 19.87 -10.13 -10.06
N LEU A 106 18.86 -10.87 -10.54
CA LEU A 106 18.80 -11.33 -11.93
C LEU A 106 18.86 -10.16 -12.90
N ARG A 107 18.13 -9.08 -12.61
CA ARG A 107 18.10 -7.89 -13.46
C ARG A 107 19.41 -7.08 -13.42
N LEU A 108 20.10 -7.07 -12.30
CA LEU A 108 21.38 -6.37 -12.11
C LEU A 108 22.59 -7.22 -12.55
N SER A 109 22.41 -8.50 -12.84
CA SER A 109 23.50 -9.44 -13.16
C SER A 109 24.19 -9.14 -14.50
N GLY A 110 23.57 -8.36 -15.39
CA GLY A 110 24.04 -8.14 -16.76
C GLY A 110 23.91 -9.36 -17.68
N LEU A 111 23.41 -10.49 -17.18
CA LEU A 111 23.15 -11.69 -17.99
C LEU A 111 21.88 -11.50 -18.83
N VAL A 112 21.98 -11.68 -20.14
CA VAL A 112 20.86 -11.50 -21.07
C VAL A 112 19.64 -12.33 -20.65
N VAL A 113 19.85 -13.62 -20.37
CA VAL A 113 18.76 -14.52 -19.97
C VAL A 113 18.16 -14.14 -18.62
N GLY A 114 19.01 -13.86 -17.62
CA GLY A 114 18.55 -13.46 -16.29
C GLY A 114 17.72 -12.17 -16.33
N THR A 115 18.18 -11.18 -17.08
CA THR A 115 17.48 -9.92 -17.28
C THR A 115 16.16 -10.12 -18.01
N ALA A 116 16.13 -10.95 -19.06
CA ALA A 116 14.91 -11.23 -19.81
C ALA A 116 13.85 -11.93 -18.95
N VAL A 117 14.25 -12.94 -18.15
CA VAL A 117 13.35 -13.64 -17.20
C VAL A 117 12.80 -12.67 -16.15
N ALA A 118 13.66 -11.83 -15.58
CA ALA A 118 13.23 -10.84 -14.57
C ALA A 118 12.26 -9.82 -15.17
N ILE A 119 12.53 -9.29 -16.36
CA ILE A 119 11.61 -8.34 -17.03
C ILE A 119 10.29 -9.04 -17.37
N GLY A 120 10.32 -10.24 -17.95
CA GLY A 120 9.11 -11.00 -18.27
C GLY A 120 8.25 -11.27 -17.02
N PHE A 121 8.87 -11.62 -15.89
CA PHE A 121 8.18 -11.78 -14.61
C PHE A 121 7.51 -10.46 -14.16
N LEU A 122 8.25 -9.35 -14.20
CA LEU A 122 7.74 -8.04 -13.79
C LEU A 122 6.56 -7.59 -14.66
N GLU A 123 6.68 -7.72 -15.98
CA GLU A 123 5.61 -7.36 -16.90
C GLU A 123 4.37 -8.23 -16.70
N LEU A 124 4.56 -9.54 -16.49
CA LEU A 124 3.45 -10.45 -16.22
C LEU A 124 2.71 -10.06 -14.94
N ILE A 125 3.42 -9.94 -13.82
CA ILE A 125 2.80 -9.70 -12.50
C ILE A 125 2.16 -8.32 -12.40
N ARG A 126 2.81 -7.29 -12.94
CA ARG A 126 2.31 -5.90 -12.83
C ARG A 126 1.09 -5.61 -13.71
N ASN A 127 0.88 -6.39 -14.76
CA ASN A 127 -0.27 -6.21 -15.67
C ASN A 127 -1.47 -7.09 -15.30
N ILE A 128 -1.36 -7.99 -14.32
CA ILE A 128 -2.47 -8.79 -13.83
C ILE A 128 -3.06 -8.14 -12.55
N PRO A 129 -4.38 -7.87 -12.49
CA PRO A 129 -5.01 -7.40 -11.26
C PRO A 129 -4.81 -8.40 -10.11
N LEU A 130 -4.52 -7.89 -8.91
CA LEU A 130 -4.25 -8.74 -7.73
C LEU A 130 -5.37 -9.75 -7.45
N LEU A 131 -6.64 -9.36 -7.63
CA LEU A 131 -7.77 -10.27 -7.42
C LEU A 131 -7.75 -11.44 -8.41
N VAL A 132 -7.42 -11.18 -9.67
CA VAL A 132 -7.32 -12.23 -10.71
C VAL A 132 -6.16 -13.16 -10.39
N LEU A 133 -5.03 -12.60 -9.96
CA LEU A 133 -3.88 -13.38 -9.52
C LEU A 133 -4.22 -14.28 -8.33
N LEU A 134 -5.00 -13.77 -7.35
CA LEU A 134 -5.48 -14.56 -6.21
C LEU A 134 -6.34 -15.75 -6.66
N TYR A 135 -7.24 -15.53 -7.61
CA TYR A 135 -8.05 -16.61 -8.18
C TYR A 135 -7.21 -17.66 -8.92
N LEU A 136 -6.18 -17.23 -9.66
CA LEU A 136 -5.25 -18.17 -10.30
C LEU A 136 -4.50 -19.00 -9.25
N PHE A 137 -4.01 -18.39 -8.18
CA PHE A 137 -3.32 -19.11 -7.11
C PHE A 137 -4.24 -20.08 -6.39
N TYR A 138 -5.47 -19.70 -6.10
CA TYR A 138 -6.37 -20.54 -5.32
C TYR A 138 -7.12 -21.59 -6.16
N TYR A 139 -7.74 -21.18 -7.29
CA TYR A 139 -8.59 -22.09 -8.07
C TYR A 139 -7.84 -22.89 -9.13
N VAL A 140 -6.69 -22.40 -9.61
CA VAL A 140 -5.90 -23.10 -10.65
C VAL A 140 -4.70 -23.80 -10.02
N LEU A 141 -3.82 -23.05 -9.35
CA LEU A 141 -2.60 -23.62 -8.76
C LEU A 141 -2.89 -24.41 -7.47
N GLY A 142 -3.88 -24.00 -6.69
CA GLY A 142 -4.27 -24.66 -5.46
C GLY A 142 -4.56 -26.16 -5.64
N PRO A 143 -5.45 -26.57 -6.55
CA PRO A 143 -5.71 -27.98 -6.82
C PRO A 143 -4.51 -28.75 -7.35
N ILE A 144 -3.67 -28.10 -8.20
CA ILE A 144 -2.49 -28.74 -8.81
C ILE A 144 -1.43 -29.03 -7.75
N PHE A 145 -1.14 -28.06 -6.86
CA PHE A 145 -0.08 -28.14 -5.87
C PHE A 145 -0.59 -28.47 -4.45
N LYS A 146 -1.90 -28.69 -4.30
CA LYS A 146 -2.59 -28.95 -3.03
C LYS A 146 -2.41 -27.81 -2.00
N PHE A 147 -2.43 -26.57 -2.47
CA PHE A 147 -2.39 -25.40 -1.58
C PHE A 147 -3.75 -25.22 -0.87
N ASP A 148 -3.69 -25.00 0.44
CA ASP A 148 -4.83 -24.49 1.17
C ASP A 148 -5.03 -22.97 0.92
N ARG A 149 -6.15 -22.42 1.40
CA ARG A 149 -6.51 -21.00 1.21
C ARG A 149 -5.44 -20.05 1.75
N TYR A 150 -4.88 -20.37 2.92
CA TYR A 150 -3.86 -19.54 3.55
C TYR A 150 -2.57 -19.53 2.72
N THR A 151 -2.08 -20.69 2.34
CA THR A 151 -0.86 -20.82 1.51
C THR A 151 -1.03 -20.15 0.15
N ALA A 152 -2.17 -20.35 -0.53
CA ALA A 152 -2.45 -19.70 -1.80
C ALA A 152 -2.44 -18.16 -1.66
N SER A 153 -3.00 -17.63 -0.56
CA SER A 153 -3.00 -16.20 -0.26
C SER A 153 -1.59 -15.63 -0.01
N VAL A 154 -0.82 -16.32 0.83
CA VAL A 154 0.56 -15.92 1.13
C VAL A 154 1.41 -15.91 -0.13
N LEU A 155 1.35 -16.95 -0.96
CA LEU A 155 2.11 -17.04 -2.21
C LEU A 155 1.68 -15.98 -3.22
N CYS A 156 0.37 -15.76 -3.37
CA CYS A 156 -0.16 -14.72 -4.25
C CYS A 156 0.35 -13.33 -3.86
N LEU A 157 0.18 -12.96 -2.59
CA LEU A 157 0.64 -11.67 -2.09
C LEU A 157 2.16 -11.54 -2.17
N ALA A 158 2.90 -12.61 -1.86
CA ALA A 158 4.35 -12.62 -1.96
C ALA A 158 4.82 -12.39 -3.41
N VAL A 159 4.25 -13.07 -4.38
CA VAL A 159 4.59 -12.91 -5.80
C VAL A 159 4.22 -11.51 -6.29
N PHE A 160 3.03 -11.02 -5.97
CA PHE A 160 2.59 -9.69 -6.38
C PHE A 160 3.50 -8.58 -5.84
N HIS A 161 3.74 -8.58 -4.53
CA HIS A 161 4.55 -7.56 -3.87
C HIS A 161 6.05 -7.71 -4.19
N SER A 162 6.53 -8.92 -4.53
CA SER A 162 7.93 -9.12 -4.93
C SER A 162 8.30 -8.33 -6.19
N ALA A 163 7.37 -8.13 -7.11
CA ALA A 163 7.59 -7.31 -8.29
C ALA A 163 7.88 -5.84 -7.93
N LEU A 164 7.12 -5.26 -6.99
CA LEU A 164 7.32 -3.90 -6.50
C LEU A 164 8.60 -3.80 -5.67
N ILE A 165 8.85 -4.75 -4.77
CA ILE A 165 10.04 -4.82 -3.93
C ILE A 165 11.31 -4.95 -4.76
N SER A 166 11.28 -5.69 -5.87
CA SER A 166 12.45 -5.80 -6.76
C SER A 166 12.86 -4.46 -7.37
N GLU A 167 11.89 -3.60 -7.69
CA GLU A 167 12.16 -2.23 -8.15
C GLU A 167 12.73 -1.36 -7.03
N ILE A 168 12.27 -1.54 -5.77
CA ILE A 168 12.84 -0.83 -4.62
C ILE A 168 14.33 -1.21 -4.44
N PHE A 169 14.66 -2.49 -4.52
CA PHE A 169 16.07 -2.94 -4.46
C PHE A 169 16.89 -2.32 -5.58
N ARG A 170 16.40 -2.39 -6.82
CA ARG A 170 17.11 -1.85 -7.98
C ARG A 170 17.30 -0.32 -7.87
N ALA A 171 16.25 0.39 -7.51
CA ALA A 171 16.30 1.84 -7.34
C ALA A 171 17.26 2.26 -6.22
N GLY A 172 17.24 1.55 -5.07
CA GLY A 172 18.12 1.84 -3.95
C GLY A 172 19.61 1.60 -4.26
N ILE A 173 19.92 0.54 -5.02
CA ILE A 173 21.30 0.30 -5.49
C ILE A 173 21.75 1.39 -6.46
N ASN A 174 20.90 1.77 -7.40
CA ASN A 174 21.20 2.79 -8.40
C ASN A 174 21.24 4.22 -7.81
N ALA A 175 20.69 4.44 -6.62
CA ALA A 175 20.76 5.73 -5.93
C ALA A 175 22.13 6.03 -5.31
N VAL A 176 23.00 5.02 -5.19
CA VAL A 176 24.36 5.23 -4.71
C VAL A 176 25.19 5.94 -5.79
N ALA A 177 25.83 7.05 -5.41
CA ALA A 177 26.59 7.88 -6.32
C ALA A 177 27.65 7.10 -7.12
N THR A 178 27.75 7.36 -8.42
CA THR A 178 28.72 6.70 -9.34
C THR A 178 30.17 6.81 -8.86
N GLY A 179 30.54 7.93 -8.23
CA GLY A 179 31.87 8.11 -7.64
C GLY A 179 32.24 7.08 -6.57
N GLN A 180 31.25 6.45 -5.88
CA GLN A 180 31.53 5.36 -4.93
C GLN A 180 31.97 4.10 -5.67
N TRP A 181 31.38 3.82 -6.82
CA TRP A 181 31.75 2.71 -7.70
C TRP A 181 33.16 2.92 -8.31
N GLU A 182 33.45 4.14 -8.76
CA GLU A 182 34.74 4.51 -9.34
C GLU A 182 35.86 4.47 -8.30
N ALA A 183 35.61 5.01 -7.11
CA ALA A 183 36.57 4.94 -6.00
C ALA A 183 36.89 3.51 -5.59
N ALA A 184 35.89 2.65 -5.47
CA ALA A 184 36.10 1.22 -5.15
C ALA A 184 36.95 0.53 -6.21
N LYS A 185 36.70 0.79 -7.49
CA LYS A 185 37.51 0.25 -8.60
C LYS A 185 38.95 0.75 -8.55
N SER A 186 39.17 2.06 -8.25
CA SER A 186 40.50 2.68 -8.20
C SER A 186 41.38 2.06 -7.12
N ILE A 187 40.85 1.55 -6.04
CA ILE A 187 41.57 0.85 -4.97
C ILE A 187 41.63 -0.67 -5.19
N GLY A 188 41.20 -1.16 -6.37
CA GLY A 188 41.33 -2.57 -6.76
C GLY A 188 40.28 -3.50 -6.13
N MET A 189 39.14 -3.00 -5.62
CA MET A 189 38.09 -3.85 -5.08
C MET A 189 37.41 -4.67 -6.19
N THR A 190 37.14 -5.95 -5.90
CA THR A 190 36.31 -6.78 -6.76
C THR A 190 34.86 -6.31 -6.71
N THR A 191 34.04 -6.66 -7.71
CA THR A 191 32.63 -6.32 -7.74
C THR A 191 31.88 -6.78 -6.48
N GLY A 192 32.14 -8.01 -6.01
CA GLY A 192 31.55 -8.54 -4.78
C GLY A 192 31.94 -7.74 -3.52
N GLN A 193 33.21 -7.35 -3.42
CA GLN A 193 33.68 -6.49 -2.33
C GLN A 193 33.04 -5.09 -2.39
N THR A 194 32.96 -4.51 -3.58
CA THR A 194 32.28 -3.22 -3.81
C THR A 194 30.84 -3.27 -3.35
N TYR A 195 30.06 -4.29 -3.77
CA TYR A 195 28.68 -4.46 -3.31
C TYR A 195 28.61 -4.61 -1.79
N ARG A 196 29.37 -5.51 -1.20
CA ARG A 196 29.28 -5.88 0.22
C ARG A 196 29.67 -4.73 1.15
N TYR A 197 30.77 -4.02 0.84
CA TYR A 197 31.37 -3.06 1.77
C TYR A 197 31.01 -1.59 1.47
N ILE A 198 30.66 -1.27 0.24
CA ILE A 198 30.40 0.12 -0.17
C ILE A 198 28.93 0.34 -0.53
N ILE A 199 28.40 -0.44 -1.48
CA ILE A 199 27.11 -0.16 -2.11
C ILE A 199 25.93 -0.59 -1.21
N LEU A 200 25.89 -1.83 -0.75
CA LEU A 200 24.76 -2.33 0.04
C LEU A 200 24.56 -1.55 1.35
N PRO A 201 25.59 -1.23 2.15
CA PRO A 201 25.39 -0.43 3.37
C PRO A 201 24.81 0.96 3.11
N GLN A 202 25.16 1.56 1.97
CA GLN A 202 24.63 2.87 1.58
C GLN A 202 23.21 2.74 0.98
N SER A 203 22.96 1.75 0.15
CA SER A 203 21.68 1.55 -0.54
C SER A 203 20.53 1.22 0.42
N VAL A 204 20.80 0.55 1.55
CA VAL A 204 19.79 0.23 2.57
C VAL A 204 19.03 1.49 3.02
N ARG A 205 19.72 2.61 3.20
CA ARG A 205 19.10 3.88 3.61
C ARG A 205 18.08 4.41 2.60
N PHE A 206 18.30 4.15 1.31
CA PHE A 206 17.38 4.52 0.23
C PHE A 206 16.23 3.52 0.07
N MET A 207 16.44 2.26 0.47
CA MET A 207 15.45 1.19 0.37
C MET A 207 14.45 1.19 1.53
N LEU A 208 14.88 1.51 2.75
CA LEU A 208 14.03 1.38 3.96
C LEU A 208 12.71 2.17 3.87
N PRO A 209 12.67 3.47 3.51
CA PRO A 209 11.41 4.21 3.46
C PRO A 209 10.39 3.61 2.47
N PRO A 210 10.74 3.31 1.20
CA PRO A 210 9.79 2.69 0.29
C PRO A 210 9.42 1.25 0.68
N MET A 211 10.33 0.48 1.33
CA MET A 211 10.01 -0.85 1.85
C MET A 211 8.96 -0.80 2.97
N THR A 212 9.04 0.19 3.86
CA THR A 212 8.02 0.39 4.89
C THR A 212 6.67 0.73 4.26
N GLY A 213 6.65 1.60 3.24
CA GLY A 213 5.44 1.89 2.48
C GLY A 213 4.84 0.66 1.82
N GLU A 214 5.69 -0.23 1.27
CA GLU A 214 5.25 -1.46 0.64
C GLU A 214 4.72 -2.49 1.64
N LEU A 215 5.29 -2.56 2.85
CA LEU A 215 4.73 -3.37 3.95
C LEU A 215 3.31 -2.90 4.32
N VAL A 216 3.11 -1.60 4.48
CA VAL A 216 1.79 -1.00 4.75
C VAL A 216 0.82 -1.30 3.60
N HIS A 217 1.28 -1.19 2.35
CA HIS A 217 0.49 -1.54 1.18
C HIS A 217 0.08 -3.02 1.19
N LEU A 218 1.00 -3.93 1.52
CA LEU A 218 0.72 -5.37 1.63
C LEU A 218 -0.31 -5.66 2.71
N ILE A 219 -0.21 -5.04 3.90
CA ILE A 219 -1.19 -5.19 4.98
C ILE A 219 -2.60 -4.77 4.51
N LYS A 220 -2.73 -3.66 3.79
CA LYS A 220 -4.01 -3.22 3.20
C LYS A 220 -4.50 -4.17 2.11
N SER A 221 -3.60 -4.63 1.26
CA SER A 221 -3.92 -5.56 0.17
C SER A 221 -4.35 -6.93 0.68
N SER A 222 -3.93 -7.32 1.89
CA SER A 222 -4.32 -8.61 2.47
C SER A 222 -5.84 -8.75 2.67
N ALA A 223 -6.58 -7.65 2.81
CA ALA A 223 -8.04 -7.67 2.86
C ALA A 223 -8.70 -8.36 1.65
N ILE A 224 -8.02 -8.42 0.49
CA ILE A 224 -8.55 -9.06 -0.71
C ILE A 224 -8.74 -10.57 -0.54
N VAL A 225 -7.97 -11.21 0.35
CA VAL A 225 -8.06 -12.67 0.55
C VAL A 225 -9.36 -13.09 1.24
N SER A 226 -10.12 -12.12 1.76
CA SER A 226 -11.48 -12.33 2.26
C SER A 226 -12.42 -12.92 1.20
N VAL A 227 -12.14 -12.67 -0.10
CA VAL A 227 -12.95 -13.17 -1.22
C VAL A 227 -12.91 -14.70 -1.33
N ILE A 228 -11.82 -15.33 -0.90
CA ILE A 228 -11.68 -16.78 -0.82
C ILE A 228 -11.86 -17.32 0.61
N ALA A 229 -12.50 -16.51 1.47
CA ALA A 229 -12.85 -16.86 2.85
C ALA A 229 -11.66 -17.29 3.72
N VAL A 230 -10.52 -16.62 3.60
CA VAL A 230 -9.44 -16.72 4.58
C VAL A 230 -9.86 -15.95 5.83
N ALA A 231 -9.75 -16.56 7.01
CA ALA A 231 -10.18 -15.98 8.29
C ALA A 231 -9.19 -14.88 8.75
N GLU A 232 -9.23 -13.72 8.08
CA GLU A 232 -8.50 -12.50 8.42
C GLU A 232 -9.50 -11.40 8.85
N LEU A 233 -9.02 -10.22 9.19
CA LEU A 233 -9.79 -9.15 9.80
C LEU A 233 -11.07 -8.79 9.03
N THR A 234 -11.00 -8.68 7.69
CA THR A 234 -12.16 -8.34 6.84
C THR A 234 -13.19 -9.46 6.79
N THR A 235 -12.74 -10.72 6.74
CA THR A 235 -13.61 -11.90 6.77
C THR A 235 -14.33 -12.00 8.10
N ILE A 236 -13.61 -11.80 9.21
CA ILE A 236 -14.22 -11.80 10.56
C ILE A 236 -15.29 -10.72 10.66
N GLY A 237 -14.99 -9.50 10.17
CA GLY A 237 -16.00 -8.43 10.15
C GLY A 237 -17.24 -8.79 9.36
N ARG A 238 -17.11 -9.40 8.18
CA ARG A 238 -18.26 -9.87 7.40
C ARG A 238 -19.08 -10.92 8.16
N ASN A 239 -18.42 -11.86 8.85
CA ASN A 239 -19.11 -12.88 9.63
C ASN A 239 -19.92 -12.25 10.77
N ILE A 240 -19.32 -11.35 11.56
CA ILE A 240 -20.01 -10.62 12.63
C ILE A 240 -21.23 -9.86 12.06
N ILE A 241 -21.08 -9.20 10.91
CA ILE A 241 -22.19 -8.48 10.27
C ILE A 241 -23.30 -9.43 9.83
N SER A 242 -22.94 -10.59 9.27
CA SER A 242 -23.90 -11.62 8.85
C SER A 242 -24.75 -12.12 10.02
N ASP A 243 -24.14 -12.24 11.21
CA ASP A 243 -24.81 -12.76 12.40
C ASP A 243 -25.58 -11.69 13.19
N THR A 244 -25.19 -10.42 13.05
CA THR A 244 -25.68 -9.34 13.94
C THR A 244 -26.39 -8.20 13.24
N TYR A 245 -26.21 -8.07 11.93
CA TYR A 245 -26.66 -6.94 11.09
C TYR A 245 -26.06 -5.59 11.49
N MET A 246 -24.97 -5.55 12.30
CA MET A 246 -24.27 -4.35 12.75
C MET A 246 -23.28 -3.85 11.67
N SER A 247 -23.79 -3.54 10.48
CA SER A 247 -22.92 -3.24 9.32
C SER A 247 -22.06 -2.00 9.51
N PHE A 248 -22.65 -0.91 10.03
CA PHE A 248 -21.92 0.36 10.17
C PHE A 248 -20.86 0.27 11.27
N GLU A 249 -21.25 -0.19 12.46
CA GLU A 249 -20.36 -0.27 13.61
C GLU A 249 -19.15 -1.15 13.33
N ILE A 250 -19.38 -2.31 12.72
CA ILE A 250 -18.29 -3.27 12.45
C ILE A 250 -17.38 -2.75 11.35
N TRP A 251 -17.90 -2.20 10.22
CA TRP A 251 -17.03 -1.65 9.18
C TRP A 251 -16.23 -0.44 9.66
N PHE A 252 -16.83 0.47 10.44
CA PHE A 252 -16.08 1.57 11.04
C PHE A 252 -15.00 1.08 12.01
N THR A 253 -15.31 0.06 12.82
CA THR A 253 -14.35 -0.53 13.76
C THR A 253 -13.19 -1.19 12.99
N ILE A 254 -13.46 -1.97 11.95
CA ILE A 254 -12.42 -2.59 11.11
C ILE A 254 -11.57 -1.54 10.42
N ALA A 255 -12.19 -0.49 9.86
CA ALA A 255 -11.45 0.61 9.25
C ALA A 255 -10.54 1.31 10.27
N ALA A 256 -11.02 1.54 11.49
CA ALA A 256 -10.22 2.11 12.57
C ALA A 256 -9.05 1.19 12.96
N VAL A 257 -9.27 -0.12 13.06
CA VAL A 257 -8.21 -1.11 13.37
C VAL A 257 -7.15 -1.12 12.26
N TYR A 258 -7.55 -1.18 10.97
CA TYR A 258 -6.60 -1.06 9.86
C TYR A 258 -5.82 0.26 9.90
N MET A 259 -6.52 1.37 10.17
CA MET A 259 -5.88 2.69 10.28
C MET A 259 -4.81 2.70 11.38
N VAL A 260 -5.12 2.20 12.57
CA VAL A 260 -4.15 2.12 13.69
C VAL A 260 -2.92 1.30 13.29
N VAL A 261 -3.13 0.09 12.75
CA VAL A 261 -2.01 -0.81 12.36
C VAL A 261 -1.16 -0.25 11.23
N THR A 262 -1.72 0.59 10.36
CA THR A 262 -0.99 1.15 9.21
C THR A 262 -0.37 2.52 9.47
N LEU A 263 -0.69 3.16 10.62
CA LEU A 263 -0.08 4.41 11.06
C LEU A 263 1.12 4.19 12.00
N ILE A 264 1.25 3.00 12.59
CA ILE A 264 2.38 2.59 13.44
C ILE A 264 3.55 2.11 12.57
#